data_7619ad0da9a206e090e56d20da6e9f16
#
_entry.id   7619ad0da9a206e090e56d20da6e9f16
#
_cell.length_a   1.000
_cell.length_b   1.000
_cell.length_c   1.000
_cell.angle_alpha   90.00
_cell.angle_beta   90.00
_cell.angle_gamma   90.00
#
_symmetry.space_group_name_H-M   'P 1'
#
loop_
_entity.id
_entity.type
_entity.pdbx_description
1 polymer ?
#
loop_
_entity_poly.entity_id
_entity_poly.type
_entity_poly.pdbx_seq_one_letter_code
_entity_poly.pdbx_strand_id
1 'polypeptide(L)'
;MRSMTGGWFLRYSAHPPAGTQYFAEDMVRFGDPSGMVMTMSEMQRHDDEATVREATAQTAAQSQPDSATDSTPFEPLTATYERLRHSTDSAELSEFARRPLPDRSDQAAFSRATALLEAVAGNRHTPLEDRIMLAETMPFPNILVKLSTDPSPDVRRAVAANEDDKNWLVGRLTKDEVPEVRDAALRNKRTSWKMRLEGAQNTDLDADTLDVLSRLGVSEESGAPAILATMVRRAVALNPGTSQETLDRLRDDPSPEVAKAAASRTSDAS
;
A
#
# COMPACT_ATOMS: atom_id res chain seq x y z
N MET A 1 -46.44 30.47 7.65
CA MET A 1 -47.17 29.54 6.74
C MET A 1 -46.27 29.17 5.56
N ARG A 2 -46.14 27.85 5.33
CA ARG A 2 -45.51 27.12 4.22
C ARG A 2 -43.99 27.05 4.19
N SER A 3 -43.56 25.93 4.71
CA SER A 3 -42.37 25.13 4.44
C SER A 3 -42.21 24.85 2.94
N MET A 4 -40.97 24.91 2.42
CA MET A 4 -40.55 24.14 1.24
C MET A 4 -39.11 23.62 1.45
N THR A 5 -39.03 22.35 1.76
CA THR A 5 -37.85 21.49 1.71
C THR A 5 -37.52 21.20 0.26
N GLY A 6 -36.37 21.64 -0.23
CA GLY A 6 -35.81 21.29 -1.53
C GLY A 6 -34.68 20.30 -1.37
N GLY A 7 -34.96 19.00 -1.56
CA GLY A 7 -33.93 17.95 -1.62
C GLY A 7 -33.20 17.98 -2.97
N TRP A 8 -31.89 18.02 -2.92
CA TRP A 8 -31.02 17.86 -4.10
C TRP A 8 -30.76 16.37 -4.36
N PHE A 9 -31.40 15.84 -5.40
CA PHE A 9 -31.07 14.53 -5.95
C PHE A 9 -29.91 14.70 -6.93
N LEU A 10 -28.71 14.29 -6.54
CA LEU A 10 -27.60 14.06 -7.47
C LEU A 10 -27.85 12.75 -8.25
N ARG A 11 -28.22 12.87 -9.52
CA ARG A 11 -28.22 11.75 -10.46
C ARG A 11 -26.77 11.43 -10.84
N TYR A 12 -26.24 10.34 -10.33
CA TYR A 12 -25.04 9.74 -10.83
C TYR A 12 -25.39 8.89 -12.07
N SER A 13 -25.06 9.38 -13.24
CA SER A 13 -25.12 8.62 -14.48
C SER A 13 -23.76 7.95 -14.69
N ALA A 14 -23.59 6.75 -14.14
CA ALA A 14 -22.47 5.90 -14.46
C ALA A 14 -22.86 5.00 -15.63
N HIS A 15 -22.26 5.21 -16.80
CA HIS A 15 -22.27 4.24 -17.88
C HIS A 15 -21.20 3.18 -17.56
N PRO A 16 -21.54 1.88 -17.47
CA PRO A 16 -20.54 0.82 -17.35
C PRO A 16 -19.82 0.63 -18.69
N PRO A 17 -18.52 0.23 -18.66
CA PRO A 17 -17.79 -0.07 -19.90
C PRO A 17 -18.42 -1.26 -20.62
N ALA A 18 -18.44 -1.16 -21.95
CA ALA A 18 -19.00 -2.19 -22.86
C ALA A 18 -18.26 -3.53 -22.67
N GLY A 19 -19.00 -4.56 -22.26
CA GLY A 19 -18.49 -5.94 -22.19
C GLY A 19 -18.99 -6.80 -21.05
N THR A 20 -19.75 -6.29 -20.08
CA THR A 20 -20.28 -7.12 -19.00
C THR A 20 -21.78 -7.32 -19.19
N GLN A 21 -22.18 -8.44 -19.82
CA GLN A 21 -23.57 -8.88 -19.84
C GLN A 21 -23.87 -9.59 -18.51
N TYR A 22 -24.65 -8.94 -17.65
CA TYR A 22 -25.32 -9.63 -16.53
C TYR A 22 -26.63 -10.22 -17.07
N PHE A 23 -26.74 -11.55 -17.07
CA PHE A 23 -27.99 -12.25 -17.35
C PHE A 23 -28.95 -12.02 -16.17
N ALA A 24 -30.10 -11.42 -16.46
CA ALA A 24 -31.14 -11.08 -15.48
C ALA A 24 -32.16 -12.23 -15.27
N GLU A 25 -31.78 -13.50 -15.40
CA GLU A 25 -32.71 -14.62 -15.42
C GLU A 25 -32.71 -15.53 -14.19
N ASP A 26 -31.91 -15.28 -13.14
CA ASP A 26 -31.78 -16.19 -11.99
C ASP A 26 -32.38 -15.66 -10.66
N MET A 27 -33.39 -14.81 -10.69
CA MET A 27 -34.10 -14.41 -9.48
C MET A 27 -35.47 -15.08 -9.36
N VAL A 28 -35.53 -16.25 -8.76
CA VAL A 28 -36.79 -16.87 -8.31
C VAL A 28 -37.02 -16.51 -6.83
N ARG A 29 -38.10 -15.77 -6.57
CA ARG A 29 -38.55 -15.48 -5.19
C ARG A 29 -39.28 -16.69 -4.61
N PHE A 30 -38.68 -17.37 -3.66
CA PHE A 30 -39.40 -18.24 -2.73
C PHE A 30 -39.59 -17.51 -1.39
N GLY A 31 -40.84 -17.40 -0.97
CA GLY A 31 -41.21 -16.75 0.29
C GLY A 31 -40.95 -17.67 1.48
N ASP A 32 -39.87 -17.39 2.22
CA ASP A 32 -39.66 -17.88 3.57
C ASP A 32 -40.21 -16.83 4.55
N PRO A 33 -40.85 -17.25 5.67
CA PRO A 33 -41.37 -16.31 6.67
C PRO A 33 -40.28 -15.45 7.36
N SER A 34 -39.00 -15.74 7.18
CA SER A 34 -37.87 -14.94 7.67
C SER A 34 -37.40 -13.82 6.70
N GLY A 35 -37.97 -13.73 5.50
CA GLY A 35 -37.63 -12.67 4.53
C GLY A 35 -36.24 -12.78 3.85
N MET A 36 -35.58 -13.91 3.96
CA MET A 36 -34.26 -14.16 3.35
C MET A 36 -34.44 -14.63 1.89
N VAL A 37 -33.81 -13.93 0.94
CA VAL A 37 -33.82 -14.26 -0.49
C VAL A 37 -32.52 -14.98 -0.81
N MET A 38 -32.59 -16.25 -1.17
CA MET A 38 -31.46 -17.04 -1.64
C MET A 38 -31.47 -17.16 -3.18
N THR A 39 -30.31 -17.13 -3.81
CA THR A 39 -30.14 -17.33 -5.25
C THR A 39 -30.09 -18.83 -5.58
N MET A 40 -30.49 -19.22 -6.80
CA MET A 40 -30.39 -20.62 -7.28
C MET A 40 -28.97 -21.19 -7.17
N SER A 41 -27.95 -20.34 -7.25
CA SER A 41 -26.53 -20.71 -7.08
C SER A 41 -26.16 -21.05 -5.63
N GLU A 42 -26.89 -20.53 -4.66
CA GLU A 42 -26.70 -20.84 -3.23
C GLU A 42 -27.42 -22.13 -2.81
N MET A 43 -28.58 -22.43 -3.42
CA MET A 43 -29.26 -23.71 -3.24
C MET A 43 -28.44 -24.87 -3.82
N GLN A 44 -27.83 -24.70 -5.00
CA GLN A 44 -26.99 -25.74 -5.64
C GLN A 44 -25.73 -26.03 -4.81
N ARG A 45 -25.13 -25.03 -4.17
CA ARG A 45 -23.99 -25.23 -3.27
C ARG A 45 -24.35 -26.01 -1.99
N HIS A 46 -25.58 -25.85 -1.48
CA HIS A 46 -26.03 -26.60 -0.31
C HIS A 46 -26.26 -28.11 -0.61
N ASP A 47 -26.76 -28.42 -1.81
CA ASP A 47 -26.96 -29.81 -2.24
C ASP A 47 -25.61 -30.49 -2.58
N ASP A 48 -24.64 -29.74 -3.14
CA ASP A 48 -23.29 -30.21 -3.42
C ASP A 48 -22.49 -30.47 -2.12
N GLU A 49 -22.65 -29.64 -1.06
CA GLU A 49 -21.99 -29.86 0.24
C GLU A 49 -22.53 -31.09 0.96
N ALA A 50 -23.84 -31.41 0.84
CA ALA A 50 -24.43 -32.62 1.44
C ALA A 50 -23.90 -33.88 0.73
N THR A 51 -23.80 -33.87 -0.59
CA THR A 51 -23.32 -35.01 -1.40
C THR A 51 -21.81 -35.24 -1.21
N VAL A 52 -21.02 -34.18 -1.03
CA VAL A 52 -19.58 -34.30 -0.72
C VAL A 52 -19.32 -34.85 0.67
N ARG A 53 -20.18 -34.56 1.67
CA ARG A 53 -20.05 -35.12 3.02
C ARG A 53 -20.34 -36.63 3.06
N GLU A 54 -21.31 -37.16 2.29
CA GLU A 54 -21.57 -38.60 2.21
C GLU A 54 -20.46 -39.35 1.44
N ALA A 55 -19.92 -38.76 0.35
CA ALA A 55 -18.80 -39.35 -0.39
C ALA A 55 -17.50 -39.42 0.42
N THR A 56 -17.25 -38.41 1.28
CA THR A 56 -16.04 -38.38 2.11
C THR A 56 -16.09 -39.40 3.26
N ALA A 57 -17.29 -39.70 3.76
CA ALA A 57 -17.46 -40.70 4.86
C ALA A 57 -17.24 -42.14 4.36
N GLN A 58 -17.52 -42.44 3.09
CA GLN A 58 -17.32 -43.78 2.50
C GLN A 58 -15.90 -44.04 2.02
N THR A 59 -15.10 -43.00 1.71
CA THR A 59 -13.71 -43.15 1.25
C THR A 59 -12.72 -43.29 2.40
N ALA A 60 -13.09 -42.91 3.62
CA ALA A 60 -12.22 -42.97 4.80
C ALA A 60 -12.03 -44.40 5.37
N ALA A 61 -12.75 -45.40 4.85
CA ALA A 61 -12.75 -46.79 5.39
C ALA A 61 -11.81 -47.77 4.65
N GLN A 62 -11.13 -47.35 3.57
CA GLN A 62 -10.26 -48.23 2.78
C GLN A 62 -9.01 -47.52 2.29
N SER A 63 -8.05 -47.27 3.15
CA SER A 63 -6.64 -47.11 2.74
C SER A 63 -5.73 -47.12 4.00
N GLN A 64 -5.19 -48.25 4.31
CA GLN A 64 -3.92 -48.30 5.05
C GLN A 64 -2.78 -48.00 4.04
N PRO A 65 -1.85 -47.13 4.35
CA PRO A 65 -0.59 -47.05 3.62
C PRO A 65 0.56 -47.57 4.51
N ASP A 66 1.15 -48.65 4.08
CA ASP A 66 2.55 -48.94 4.36
C ASP A 66 3.40 -48.02 3.47
N SER A 67 4.02 -47.02 4.04
CA SER A 67 5.38 -46.54 3.65
C SER A 67 5.81 -45.43 4.60
N ALA A 68 6.82 -45.69 5.40
CA ALA A 68 7.53 -44.69 6.18
C ALA A 68 8.22 -43.71 5.23
N THR A 69 7.64 -42.55 5.03
CA THR A 69 8.32 -41.36 4.50
C THR A 69 8.26 -40.29 5.58
N ASP A 70 9.45 -39.71 5.83
CA ASP A 70 9.75 -38.59 6.71
C ASP A 70 8.68 -37.50 6.64
N SER A 71 7.58 -37.67 7.38
CA SER A 71 6.51 -36.71 7.45
C SER A 71 6.72 -35.84 8.68
N THR A 72 7.49 -34.77 8.52
CA THR A 72 7.30 -33.61 9.40
C THR A 72 5.78 -33.30 9.39
N PRO A 73 5.12 -33.26 10.55
CA PRO A 73 3.68 -33.04 10.60
C PRO A 73 3.37 -31.71 9.89
N PHE A 74 2.49 -31.77 8.88
CA PHE A 74 2.06 -30.56 8.15
C PHE A 74 1.39 -29.62 9.15
N GLU A 75 2.10 -28.59 9.57
CA GLU A 75 1.55 -27.57 10.46
C GLU A 75 0.58 -26.69 9.66
N PRO A 76 -0.70 -26.54 10.09
CA PRO A 76 -1.66 -25.67 9.44
C PRO A 76 -1.14 -24.24 9.31
N LEU A 77 -1.46 -23.56 8.20
CA LEU A 77 -1.02 -22.17 7.97
C LEU A 77 -1.35 -21.26 9.15
N THR A 78 -2.56 -21.37 9.69
CA THR A 78 -3.02 -20.56 10.82
C THR A 78 -2.17 -20.75 12.08
N ALA A 79 -1.81 -22.01 12.38
CA ALA A 79 -0.96 -22.33 13.53
C ALA A 79 0.46 -21.76 13.35
N THR A 80 1.05 -21.95 12.18
CA THR A 80 2.37 -21.37 11.85
C THR A 80 2.35 -19.83 11.90
N TYR A 81 1.29 -19.20 11.34
CA TYR A 81 1.11 -17.75 11.34
C TYR A 81 1.04 -17.20 12.77
N GLU A 82 0.19 -17.76 13.63
CA GLU A 82 0.06 -17.32 15.03
C GLU A 82 1.34 -17.58 15.83
N ARG A 83 2.01 -18.70 15.60
CA ARG A 83 3.29 -19.00 16.22
C ARG A 83 4.36 -17.96 15.85
N LEU A 84 4.53 -17.65 14.56
CA LEU A 84 5.50 -16.64 14.11
C LEU A 84 5.13 -15.23 14.60
N ARG A 85 3.84 -14.90 14.61
CA ARG A 85 3.37 -13.59 15.08
C ARG A 85 3.73 -13.34 16.54
N HIS A 86 3.77 -14.39 17.36
CA HIS A 86 4.04 -14.31 18.79
C HIS A 86 5.40 -14.91 19.19
N SER A 87 6.18 -15.38 18.25
CA SER A 87 7.54 -15.88 18.51
C SER A 87 8.43 -14.79 19.11
N THR A 88 9.27 -15.20 20.08
CA THR A 88 10.33 -14.37 20.65
C THR A 88 11.70 -14.81 20.16
N ASP A 89 11.76 -15.87 19.35
CA ASP A 89 13.00 -16.38 18.75
C ASP A 89 13.39 -15.54 17.54
N SER A 90 14.32 -14.62 17.73
CA SER A 90 14.81 -13.75 16.68
C SER A 90 15.54 -14.48 15.56
N ALA A 91 16.17 -15.63 15.86
CA ALA A 91 16.87 -16.42 14.85
C ALA A 91 15.86 -17.11 13.91
N GLU A 92 14.81 -17.72 14.47
CA GLU A 92 13.70 -18.27 13.68
C GLU A 92 13.05 -17.20 12.79
N LEU A 93 12.74 -16.02 13.37
CA LEU A 93 12.12 -14.93 12.65
C LEU A 93 13.02 -14.40 11.51
N SER A 94 14.32 -14.28 11.74
CA SER A 94 15.29 -13.89 10.72
C SER A 94 15.37 -14.92 9.60
N GLU A 95 15.38 -16.21 9.93
CA GLU A 95 15.38 -17.28 8.92
C GLU A 95 14.15 -17.17 8.01
N PHE A 96 12.96 -16.96 8.59
CA PHE A 96 11.72 -16.78 7.81
C PHE A 96 11.74 -15.50 6.96
N ALA A 97 12.26 -14.39 7.51
CA ALA A 97 12.35 -13.11 6.79
C ALA A 97 13.24 -13.21 5.54
N ARG A 98 14.31 -13.98 5.62
CA ARG A 98 15.32 -14.13 4.54
C ARG A 98 15.04 -15.30 3.60
N ARG A 99 14.02 -16.10 3.87
CA ARG A 99 13.68 -17.25 3.04
C ARG A 99 13.23 -16.80 1.65
N PRO A 100 13.79 -17.35 0.56
CA PRO A 100 13.34 -17.00 -0.79
C PRO A 100 11.87 -17.39 -0.97
N LEU A 101 11.13 -16.53 -1.67
CA LEU A 101 9.75 -16.82 -2.04
C LEU A 101 9.69 -17.98 -3.04
N PRO A 102 8.71 -18.89 -2.91
CA PRO A 102 8.43 -19.90 -3.91
C PRO A 102 8.11 -19.27 -5.29
N ASP A 103 8.22 -20.08 -6.34
CA ASP A 103 7.81 -19.64 -7.66
C ASP A 103 6.32 -19.30 -7.71
N ARG A 104 5.96 -18.26 -8.47
CA ARG A 104 4.57 -17.80 -8.60
C ARG A 104 3.64 -18.80 -9.28
N SER A 105 4.19 -19.79 -10.01
CA SER A 105 3.42 -20.89 -10.58
C SER A 105 2.85 -21.82 -9.50
N ASP A 106 3.52 -21.96 -8.35
CA ASP A 106 2.97 -22.60 -7.16
C ASP A 106 2.23 -21.58 -6.29
N GLN A 107 1.00 -21.27 -6.68
CA GLN A 107 0.17 -20.26 -5.99
C GLN A 107 -0.08 -20.60 -4.52
N ALA A 108 -0.20 -21.88 -4.17
CA ALA A 108 -0.47 -22.30 -2.79
C ALA A 108 0.75 -22.04 -1.89
N ALA A 109 1.95 -22.48 -2.32
CA ALA A 109 3.18 -22.22 -1.60
C ALA A 109 3.50 -20.73 -1.54
N PHE A 110 3.32 -19.99 -2.65
CA PHE A 110 3.54 -18.55 -2.71
C PHE A 110 2.62 -17.77 -1.75
N SER A 111 1.31 -18.08 -1.74
CA SER A 111 0.34 -17.45 -0.85
C SER A 111 0.63 -17.77 0.62
N ARG A 112 1.03 -19.02 0.90
CA ARG A 112 1.44 -19.41 2.25
C ARG A 112 2.69 -18.63 2.69
N ALA A 113 3.72 -18.54 1.87
CA ALA A 113 4.96 -17.85 2.18
C ALA A 113 4.72 -16.35 2.43
N THR A 114 3.93 -15.68 1.60
CA THR A 114 3.62 -14.25 1.78
C THR A 114 2.78 -13.97 3.03
N ALA A 115 1.85 -14.87 3.40
CA ALA A 115 1.10 -14.75 4.64
C ALA A 115 2.01 -14.92 5.87
N LEU A 116 2.96 -15.87 5.84
CA LEU A 116 3.93 -16.06 6.94
C LEU A 116 4.90 -14.87 7.05
N LEU A 117 5.33 -14.29 5.93
CA LEU A 117 6.14 -13.07 5.92
C LEU A 117 5.39 -11.88 6.53
N GLU A 118 4.07 -11.80 6.37
CA GLU A 118 3.28 -10.75 7.04
C GLU A 118 3.34 -10.90 8.57
N ALA A 119 3.24 -12.13 9.10
CA ALA A 119 3.37 -12.39 10.54
C ALA A 119 4.74 -11.98 11.06
N VAL A 120 5.81 -12.34 10.34
CA VAL A 120 7.20 -12.01 10.67
C VAL A 120 7.44 -10.50 10.61
N ALA A 121 6.98 -9.82 9.56
CA ALA A 121 7.12 -8.39 9.40
C ALA A 121 6.42 -7.58 10.52
N GLY A 122 5.29 -8.10 11.03
CA GLY A 122 4.56 -7.48 12.14
C GLY A 122 5.10 -7.82 13.53
N ASN A 123 6.06 -8.73 13.65
CA ASN A 123 6.63 -9.15 14.92
C ASN A 123 7.81 -8.26 15.33
N ARG A 124 7.75 -7.67 16.54
CA ARG A 124 8.80 -6.78 17.07
C ARG A 124 10.10 -7.48 17.43
N HIS A 125 10.07 -8.81 17.59
CA HIS A 125 11.27 -9.63 17.85
C HIS A 125 12.01 -10.01 16.55
N THR A 126 11.42 -9.75 15.38
CA THR A 126 12.13 -9.81 14.12
C THR A 126 13.26 -8.77 14.12
N PRO A 127 14.51 -9.16 13.82
CA PRO A 127 15.64 -8.24 13.82
C PRO A 127 15.36 -6.98 13.01
N LEU A 128 15.85 -5.84 13.47
CA LEU A 128 15.62 -4.55 12.84
C LEU A 128 16.06 -4.54 11.37
N GLU A 129 17.24 -5.09 11.09
CA GLU A 129 17.80 -5.21 9.73
C GLU A 129 16.92 -6.03 8.78
N ASP A 130 16.27 -7.09 9.28
CA ASP A 130 15.37 -7.92 8.50
C ASP A 130 14.04 -7.19 8.21
N ARG A 131 13.53 -6.43 9.18
CA ARG A 131 12.34 -5.57 8.97
C ARG A 131 12.63 -4.45 7.96
N ILE A 132 13.82 -3.84 8.00
CA ILE A 132 14.26 -2.86 7.00
C ILE A 132 14.37 -3.52 5.62
N MET A 133 15.04 -4.66 5.51
CA MET A 133 15.17 -5.41 4.25
C MET A 133 13.80 -5.76 3.65
N LEU A 134 12.86 -6.23 4.48
CA LEU A 134 11.48 -6.50 4.03
C LEU A 134 10.77 -5.23 3.55
N ALA A 135 10.97 -4.10 4.24
CA ALA A 135 10.38 -2.81 3.85
C ALA A 135 10.90 -2.31 2.50
N GLU A 136 12.19 -2.50 2.23
CA GLU A 136 12.84 -2.06 0.99
C GLU A 136 12.48 -2.93 -0.22
N THR A 137 12.34 -4.25 -0.01
CA THR A 137 12.33 -5.21 -1.11
C THR A 137 10.96 -5.81 -1.41
N MET A 138 10.00 -5.77 -0.47
CA MET A 138 8.73 -6.46 -0.64
C MET A 138 7.71 -5.62 -1.41
N PRO A 139 7.10 -6.20 -2.49
CA PRO A 139 6.06 -5.54 -3.28
C PRO A 139 4.64 -5.86 -2.72
N PHE A 140 4.52 -6.28 -1.46
CA PHE A 140 3.25 -6.77 -0.91
C PHE A 140 2.62 -5.75 0.04
N PRO A 141 1.45 -5.16 -0.32
CA PRO A 141 0.79 -4.14 0.49
C PRO A 141 0.50 -4.58 1.93
N ASN A 142 0.12 -5.83 2.17
CA ASN A 142 -0.15 -6.36 3.50
C ASN A 142 1.10 -6.34 4.41
N ILE A 143 2.28 -6.66 3.87
CA ILE A 143 3.56 -6.57 4.57
C ILE A 143 3.93 -5.11 4.82
N LEU A 144 3.87 -4.27 3.78
CA LEU A 144 4.19 -2.84 3.88
C LEU A 144 3.27 -2.11 4.88
N VAL A 145 1.99 -2.50 4.99
CA VAL A 145 1.07 -1.95 6.00
C VAL A 145 1.58 -2.22 7.42
N LYS A 146 2.07 -3.41 7.71
CA LYS A 146 2.64 -3.73 9.03
C LYS A 146 3.87 -2.88 9.32
N LEU A 147 4.79 -2.79 8.35
CA LEU A 147 6.05 -2.06 8.48
C LEU A 147 5.88 -0.54 8.48
N SER A 148 4.80 -0.01 7.85
CA SER A 148 4.51 1.43 7.86
C SER A 148 4.13 2.00 9.23
N THR A 149 3.83 1.13 10.17
CA THR A 149 3.51 1.48 11.57
C THR A 149 4.54 0.93 12.56
N ASP A 150 5.70 0.55 12.07
CA ASP A 150 6.79 0.03 12.89
C ASP A 150 7.26 1.09 13.89
N PRO A 151 7.60 0.71 15.14
CA PRO A 151 8.14 1.64 16.12
C PRO A 151 9.47 2.26 15.69
N SER A 152 10.27 1.57 14.87
CA SER A 152 11.53 2.11 14.34
C SER A 152 11.26 3.06 13.15
N PRO A 153 11.74 4.30 13.21
CA PRO A 153 11.66 5.23 12.08
C PRO A 153 12.46 4.72 10.86
N ASP A 154 13.53 3.95 11.06
CA ASP A 154 14.31 3.40 9.95
C ASP A 154 13.49 2.43 9.10
N VAL A 155 12.64 1.60 9.72
CA VAL A 155 11.72 0.70 9.01
C VAL A 155 10.67 1.51 8.26
N ARG A 156 10.06 2.52 8.91
CA ARG A 156 9.07 3.39 8.26
C ARG A 156 9.68 4.17 7.09
N ARG A 157 10.94 4.64 7.24
CA ARG A 157 11.70 5.31 6.19
C ARG A 157 11.96 4.38 5.00
N ALA A 158 12.31 3.12 5.26
CA ALA A 158 12.46 2.11 4.21
C ALA A 158 11.15 1.87 3.44
N VAL A 159 10.00 1.78 4.14
CA VAL A 159 8.68 1.74 3.48
C VAL A 159 8.43 3.00 2.64
N ALA A 160 8.80 4.18 3.16
CA ALA A 160 8.62 5.45 2.46
C ALA A 160 9.49 5.55 1.19
N ALA A 161 10.67 4.94 1.19
CA ALA A 161 11.58 4.89 0.05
C ALA A 161 11.22 3.80 -0.98
N ASN A 162 10.42 2.80 -0.61
CA ASN A 162 10.05 1.71 -1.50
C ASN A 162 9.20 2.21 -2.68
N GLU A 163 9.75 2.10 -3.90
CA GLU A 163 9.15 2.61 -5.15
C GLU A 163 8.21 1.61 -5.85
N ASP A 164 7.87 0.48 -5.23
CA ASP A 164 6.91 -0.47 -5.81
C ASP A 164 5.57 0.21 -6.13
N ASP A 165 4.98 -0.13 -7.26
CA ASP A 165 3.75 0.50 -7.75
C ASP A 165 2.53 0.24 -6.87
N LYS A 166 2.58 -0.75 -6.01
CA LYS A 166 1.54 -1.08 -5.03
C LYS A 166 1.73 -0.39 -3.68
N ASN A 167 2.83 0.36 -3.52
CA ASN A 167 3.11 1.10 -2.28
C ASN A 167 2.29 2.42 -2.20
N TRP A 168 1.00 2.30 -1.93
CA TRP A 168 0.12 3.45 -1.70
C TRP A 168 0.33 4.14 -0.33
N LEU A 169 1.12 3.53 0.57
CA LEU A 169 1.38 4.02 1.93
C LEU A 169 2.30 5.23 1.95
N VAL A 170 3.07 5.43 0.89
CA VAL A 170 3.97 6.59 0.75
C VAL A 170 3.25 7.90 1.05
N GLY A 171 2.04 8.08 0.53
CA GLY A 171 1.24 9.26 0.79
C GLY A 171 0.91 9.50 2.26
N ARG A 172 0.71 8.44 3.04
CA ARG A 172 0.51 8.54 4.49
C ARG A 172 1.79 8.95 5.21
N LEU A 173 2.93 8.41 4.79
CA LEU A 173 4.23 8.66 5.40
C LEU A 173 4.77 10.08 5.14
N THR A 174 4.21 10.84 4.19
CA THR A 174 4.50 12.27 4.05
C THR A 174 4.09 13.10 5.28
N LYS A 175 3.34 12.51 6.20
CA LYS A 175 2.87 13.13 7.46
C LYS A 175 3.40 12.40 8.69
N ASP A 176 4.46 11.61 8.55
CA ASP A 176 5.12 10.94 9.68
C ASP A 176 5.66 11.97 10.66
N GLU A 177 5.69 11.61 11.95
CA GLU A 177 6.23 12.47 13.00
C GLU A 177 7.74 12.73 12.85
N VAL A 178 8.46 11.77 12.25
CA VAL A 178 9.91 11.81 12.05
C VAL A 178 10.25 12.46 10.71
N PRO A 179 11.07 13.53 10.70
CA PRO A 179 11.43 14.27 9.47
C PRO A 179 11.99 13.38 8.36
N GLU A 180 12.93 12.50 8.68
CA GLU A 180 13.62 11.65 7.72
C GLU A 180 12.68 10.66 7.01
N VAL A 181 11.57 10.28 7.68
CA VAL A 181 10.52 9.45 7.07
C VAL A 181 9.67 10.29 6.10
N ARG A 182 9.29 11.52 6.50
CA ARG A 182 8.55 12.46 5.62
C ARG A 182 9.35 12.78 4.37
N ASP A 183 10.63 13.04 4.53
CA ASP A 183 11.55 13.41 3.45
C ASP A 183 11.69 12.26 2.44
N ALA A 184 11.91 11.04 2.90
CA ALA A 184 11.93 9.85 2.06
C ALA A 184 10.60 9.69 1.28
N ALA A 185 9.47 9.89 1.96
CA ALA A 185 8.15 9.80 1.33
C ALA A 185 7.96 10.89 0.25
N LEU A 186 8.39 12.12 0.47
CA LEU A 186 8.24 13.23 -0.49
C LEU A 186 9.13 13.06 -1.73
N ARG A 187 10.29 12.44 -1.58
CA ARG A 187 11.22 12.12 -2.68
C ARG A 187 10.72 10.93 -3.53
N ASN A 188 9.85 10.09 -2.99
CA ASN A 188 9.36 8.91 -3.69
C ASN A 188 8.47 9.30 -4.89
N LYS A 189 8.74 8.70 -6.06
CA LYS A 189 8.01 8.94 -7.32
C LYS A 189 6.53 8.59 -7.24
N ARG A 190 6.13 7.73 -6.29
CA ARG A 190 4.73 7.33 -6.06
C ARG A 190 3.92 8.35 -5.27
N THR A 191 4.59 9.32 -4.66
CA THR A 191 3.91 10.38 -3.91
C THR A 191 3.11 11.30 -4.83
N SER A 192 1.84 11.51 -4.47
CA SER A 192 0.95 12.34 -5.27
C SER A 192 1.42 13.81 -5.32
N TRP A 193 1.15 14.47 -6.43
CA TRP A 193 1.49 15.89 -6.63
C TRP A 193 0.88 16.80 -5.55
N LYS A 194 -0.32 16.48 -5.07
CA LYS A 194 -0.95 17.20 -3.97
C LYS A 194 -0.11 17.11 -2.70
N MET A 195 0.37 15.92 -2.35
CA MET A 195 1.18 15.72 -1.14
C MET A 195 2.56 16.34 -1.27
N ARG A 196 3.18 16.30 -2.46
CA ARG A 196 4.44 17.01 -2.74
C ARG A 196 4.27 18.52 -2.60
N LEU A 197 3.14 19.08 -3.08
CA LEU A 197 2.83 20.49 -2.91
C LEU A 197 2.64 20.86 -1.45
N GLU A 198 1.86 20.07 -0.69
CA GLU A 198 1.68 20.25 0.76
C GLU A 198 3.02 20.16 1.50
N GLY A 199 3.88 19.19 1.13
CA GLY A 199 5.21 19.03 1.69
C GLY A 199 6.12 20.22 1.39
N ALA A 200 6.16 20.70 0.14
CA ALA A 200 6.95 21.86 -0.25
C ALA A 200 6.55 23.18 0.48
N GLN A 201 5.32 23.24 1.02
CA GLN A 201 4.83 24.35 1.84
C GLN A 201 5.17 24.19 3.33
N ASN A 202 5.61 23.01 3.76
CA ASN A 202 6.01 22.76 5.14
C ASN A 202 7.34 23.45 5.47
N THR A 203 7.36 24.33 6.44
CA THR A 203 8.56 25.09 6.84
C THR A 203 9.62 24.25 7.55
N ASP A 204 9.24 23.06 8.04
CA ASP A 204 10.11 22.12 8.74
C ASP A 204 10.74 21.09 7.81
N LEU A 205 10.55 21.24 6.49
CA LEU A 205 11.14 20.35 5.50
C LEU A 205 12.64 20.68 5.33
N ASP A 206 13.49 19.65 5.23
CA ASP A 206 14.91 19.84 5.06
C ASP A 206 15.27 20.45 3.71
N ALA A 207 16.40 21.17 3.66
CA ALA A 207 16.85 21.88 2.45
C ALA A 207 17.18 20.92 1.30
N ASP A 208 17.66 19.70 1.58
CA ASP A 208 18.01 18.73 0.54
C ASP A 208 16.74 18.16 -0.11
N THR A 209 15.68 17.93 0.67
CA THR A 209 14.39 17.51 0.11
C THR A 209 13.74 18.64 -0.69
N LEU A 210 13.81 19.88 -0.21
CA LEU A 210 13.37 21.05 -0.99
C LEU A 210 14.16 21.17 -2.30
N ASP A 211 15.46 20.90 -2.29
CA ASP A 211 16.28 20.90 -3.51
C ASP A 211 15.83 19.84 -4.51
N VAL A 212 15.55 18.61 -4.07
CA VAL A 212 15.00 17.56 -4.93
C VAL A 212 13.64 17.98 -5.51
N LEU A 213 12.72 18.47 -4.68
CA LEU A 213 11.40 18.94 -5.14
C LEU A 213 11.49 20.11 -6.12
N SER A 214 12.53 20.96 -6.01
CA SER A 214 12.79 22.08 -6.91
C SER A 214 13.14 21.67 -8.33
N ARG A 215 13.54 20.42 -8.56
CA ARG A 215 13.97 19.87 -9.85
C ARG A 215 12.87 19.13 -10.61
N LEU A 216 11.71 18.89 -9.96
CA LEU A 216 10.61 18.12 -10.53
C LEU A 216 10.10 18.72 -11.85
N GLY A 217 10.01 17.89 -12.89
CA GLY A 217 9.57 18.27 -14.23
C GLY A 217 10.62 19.08 -15.05
N VAL A 218 11.82 19.28 -14.53
CA VAL A 218 12.96 19.91 -15.23
C VAL A 218 14.10 18.90 -15.39
N SER A 219 14.80 18.56 -14.32
CA SER A 219 15.87 17.55 -14.33
C SER A 219 15.45 16.24 -13.65
N GLU A 220 14.47 16.29 -12.76
CA GLU A 220 13.85 15.11 -12.14
C GLU A 220 12.46 14.89 -12.72
N GLU A 221 12.08 13.62 -12.94
CA GLU A 221 10.77 13.23 -13.48
C GLU A 221 10.36 14.07 -14.71
N SER A 222 11.16 14.07 -15.76
CA SER A 222 10.95 14.89 -16.97
C SER A 222 9.59 14.69 -17.66
N GLY A 223 8.91 13.55 -17.43
CA GLY A 223 7.54 13.27 -17.88
C GLY A 223 6.43 13.81 -16.94
N ALA A 224 6.79 14.58 -15.91
CA ALA A 224 5.83 15.13 -14.96
C ALA A 224 4.83 16.09 -15.61
N PRO A 225 3.56 16.15 -15.12
CA PRO A 225 2.61 17.16 -15.56
C PRO A 225 3.15 18.57 -15.29
N ALA A 226 3.42 19.34 -16.33
CA ALA A 226 4.13 20.62 -16.25
C ALA A 226 3.52 21.60 -15.23
N ILE A 227 2.18 21.71 -15.20
CA ILE A 227 1.48 22.62 -14.27
C ILE A 227 1.72 22.20 -12.82
N LEU A 228 1.58 20.90 -12.50
CA LEU A 228 1.73 20.40 -11.14
C LEU A 228 3.18 20.52 -10.65
N ALA A 229 4.15 20.18 -11.52
CA ALA A 229 5.56 20.34 -11.23
C ALA A 229 5.92 21.83 -10.98
N THR A 230 5.40 22.73 -11.80
CA THR A 230 5.56 24.19 -11.60
C THR A 230 5.01 24.66 -10.27
N MET A 231 3.82 24.16 -9.86
CA MET A 231 3.24 24.51 -8.56
C MET A 231 4.13 24.07 -7.40
N VAL A 232 4.71 22.87 -7.47
CA VAL A 232 5.62 22.37 -6.43
C VAL A 232 6.89 23.22 -6.40
N ARG A 233 7.56 23.47 -7.55
CA ARG A 233 8.77 24.30 -7.60
C ARG A 233 8.53 25.72 -7.11
N ARG A 234 7.36 26.30 -7.45
CA ARG A 234 6.98 27.63 -6.93
C ARG A 234 6.80 27.60 -5.40
N ALA A 235 6.19 26.55 -4.84
CA ALA A 235 6.07 26.40 -3.39
C ALA A 235 7.45 26.29 -2.72
N VAL A 236 8.38 25.53 -3.32
CA VAL A 236 9.77 25.48 -2.86
C VAL A 236 10.40 26.86 -2.90
N ALA A 237 10.26 27.63 -3.99
CA ALA A 237 10.82 28.99 -4.09
C ALA A 237 10.34 29.92 -2.97
N LEU A 238 9.11 29.72 -2.47
CA LEU A 238 8.52 30.50 -1.38
C LEU A 238 8.80 29.93 0.02
N ASN A 239 9.34 28.71 0.11
CA ASN A 239 9.59 28.07 1.40
C ASN A 239 10.79 28.74 2.14
N PRO A 240 10.66 29.15 3.40
CA PRO A 240 11.76 29.77 4.14
C PRO A 240 12.97 28.85 4.35
N GLY A 241 12.77 27.51 4.35
CA GLY A 241 13.85 26.53 4.47
C GLY A 241 14.67 26.30 3.20
N THR A 242 14.28 26.89 2.07
CA THR A 242 14.99 26.71 0.80
C THR A 242 16.37 27.37 0.85
N SER A 243 17.40 26.60 0.48
CA SER A 243 18.78 27.09 0.47
C SER A 243 19.00 28.17 -0.58
N GLN A 244 19.99 29.04 -0.35
CA GLN A 244 20.36 30.09 -1.30
C GLN A 244 20.77 29.51 -2.66
N GLU A 245 21.49 28.40 -2.67
CA GLU A 245 21.89 27.70 -3.90
C GLU A 245 20.67 27.24 -4.71
N THR A 246 19.67 26.67 -4.04
CA THR A 246 18.42 26.28 -4.68
C THR A 246 17.63 27.49 -5.20
N LEU A 247 17.59 28.60 -4.44
CA LEU A 247 16.94 29.84 -4.88
C LEU A 247 17.64 30.44 -6.11
N ASP A 248 18.98 30.44 -6.14
CA ASP A 248 19.74 30.95 -7.27
C ASP A 248 19.45 30.15 -8.55
N ARG A 249 19.37 28.83 -8.46
CA ARG A 249 18.96 27.99 -9.58
C ARG A 249 17.49 28.24 -10.00
N LEU A 250 16.57 28.42 -9.05
CA LEU A 250 15.16 28.68 -9.34
C LEU A 250 14.89 30.05 -9.98
N ARG A 251 15.82 31.00 -9.90
CA ARG A 251 15.74 32.28 -10.65
C ARG A 251 15.83 32.09 -12.17
N ASP A 252 16.51 31.01 -12.59
CA ASP A 252 16.64 30.63 -13.99
C ASP A 252 15.64 29.53 -14.39
N ASP A 253 14.60 29.31 -13.57
CA ASP A 253 13.54 28.29 -13.86
C ASP A 253 12.84 28.63 -15.18
N PRO A 254 12.56 27.62 -16.03
CA PRO A 254 11.83 27.83 -17.28
C PRO A 254 10.43 28.42 -17.11
N SER A 255 9.84 28.33 -15.91
CA SER A 255 8.56 28.98 -15.58
C SER A 255 8.78 30.37 -14.97
N PRO A 256 8.26 31.43 -15.61
CA PRO A 256 8.38 32.81 -15.10
C PRO A 256 7.77 32.98 -13.69
N GLU A 257 6.77 32.18 -13.34
CA GLU A 257 6.13 32.22 -12.01
C GLU A 257 7.06 31.72 -10.90
N VAL A 258 7.86 30.69 -11.20
CA VAL A 258 8.85 30.13 -10.28
C VAL A 258 10.02 31.11 -10.15
N ALA A 259 10.57 31.58 -11.26
CA ALA A 259 11.66 32.53 -11.29
C ALA A 259 11.32 33.83 -10.51
N LYS A 260 10.11 34.36 -10.70
CA LYS A 260 9.63 35.53 -9.95
C LYS A 260 9.51 35.25 -8.45
N ALA A 261 9.01 34.07 -8.05
CA ALA A 261 8.89 33.68 -6.66
C ALA A 261 10.26 33.57 -5.98
N ALA A 262 11.26 33.01 -6.67
CA ALA A 262 12.63 32.93 -6.17
C ALA A 262 13.29 34.31 -6.04
N ALA A 263 13.08 35.21 -7.02
CA ALA A 263 13.60 36.56 -6.98
C ALA A 263 13.03 37.42 -5.84
N SER A 264 11.72 37.28 -5.53
CA SER A 264 11.08 38.04 -4.45
C SER A 264 11.67 37.73 -3.08
N ARG A 265 12.05 36.47 -2.82
CA ARG A 265 12.63 36.03 -1.56
C ARG A 265 13.99 36.66 -1.24
N THR A 266 14.78 36.98 -2.24
CA THR A 266 16.10 37.56 -2.04
C THR A 266 16.05 39.08 -1.84
N SER A 267 14.97 39.75 -2.30
CA SER A 267 14.74 41.15 -2.04
C SER A 267 14.37 41.45 -0.59
N ASP A 268 13.70 40.50 0.10
CA ASP A 268 13.27 40.65 1.48
C ASP A 268 14.38 40.35 2.51
N ALA A 269 15.50 39.75 2.06
CA ALA A 269 16.66 39.41 2.87
C ALA A 269 17.79 40.48 2.83
N SER A 270 17.61 41.53 2.06
CA SER A 270 18.56 42.67 1.92
C SER A 270 18.07 43.90 2.65
#